data_48249e24dbc8ed589767f58154fc2d8e
#
_entry.id   48249e24dbc8ed589767f58154fc2d8e
#
_cell.length_a   1.000
_cell.length_b   1.000
_cell.length_c   1.000
_cell.angle_alpha   90.00
_cell.angle_beta   90.00
_cell.angle_gamma   90.00
#
_symmetry.space_group_name_H-M   'P 1'
#
loop_
_entity.id
_entity.type
_entity.pdbx_description
1 polymer ?
#
loop_
_entity_poly.entity_id
_entity_poly.type
_entity_poly.pdbx_seq_one_letter_code
_entity_poly.pdbx_strand_id
1 'polypeptide(L)'
;SDVYKRQPKYYPYVLQANMEMIQFYRNHPSIIFWSMANESYWNKEFAQVEVYMEKADPTRPFTFHDQAYGGFNNQGSTAPIANIHYPGPNGYKVAAKSDRPMTYGEYCHLNVYNRSELVTDPGIRSDWALALAPTWDNMYKTPGVLGGSIWSGIDDIFQMPNGDAVGYGPWGPIDGWRRPKPEYWDMKKIYSPVRVTTEALSPANELVIDLENRYTYTNLDELRITW
;
A
#
# COMPACT_ATOMS: atom_id res chain seq x y z
N SER A 1 -2.05 -20.93 0.41
CA SER A 1 -2.11 -20.67 1.87
C SER A 1 -3.55 -20.58 2.39
N ASP A 2 -4.48 -20.04 1.60
CA ASP A 2 -5.86 -19.83 2.01
C ASP A 2 -6.60 -21.14 2.39
N VAL A 3 -6.37 -22.23 1.67
CA VAL A 3 -6.96 -23.55 1.98
C VAL A 3 -6.65 -23.99 3.42
N TYR A 4 -5.46 -23.68 3.92
CA TYR A 4 -5.08 -24.03 5.29
C TYR A 4 -5.77 -23.13 6.31
N LYS A 5 -5.88 -21.83 6.03
CA LYS A 5 -6.50 -20.85 6.94
C LYS A 5 -7.99 -21.11 7.19
N ARG A 6 -8.67 -21.87 6.32
CA ARG A 6 -10.08 -22.27 6.49
C ARG A 6 -10.30 -23.47 7.41
N GLN A 7 -9.22 -24.16 7.83
CA GLN A 7 -9.35 -25.36 8.64
C GLN A 7 -9.30 -25.01 10.13
N PRO A 8 -10.26 -25.46 10.94
CA PRO A 8 -10.33 -25.12 12.37
C PRO A 8 -9.06 -25.41 13.16
N LYS A 9 -8.28 -26.40 12.72
CA LYS A 9 -7.00 -26.76 13.38
C LYS A 9 -5.96 -25.65 13.33
N TYR A 10 -6.08 -24.68 12.38
CA TYR A 10 -5.15 -23.54 12.29
C TYR A 10 -5.63 -22.31 13.05
N TYR A 11 -6.86 -22.30 13.56
CA TYR A 11 -7.40 -21.20 14.34
C TYR A 11 -6.48 -20.75 15.49
N PRO A 12 -5.91 -21.66 16.33
CA PRO A 12 -5.04 -21.23 17.41
C PRO A 12 -3.82 -20.43 16.92
N TYR A 13 -3.25 -20.82 15.80
CA TYR A 13 -2.08 -20.12 15.21
C TYR A 13 -2.45 -18.75 14.64
N VAL A 14 -3.60 -18.65 13.99
CA VAL A 14 -4.11 -17.38 13.46
C VAL A 14 -4.41 -16.43 14.62
N LEU A 15 -5.08 -16.91 15.66
CA LEU A 15 -5.33 -16.13 16.87
C LEU A 15 -4.06 -15.68 17.53
N GLN A 16 -3.12 -16.59 17.77
CA GLN A 16 -1.84 -16.29 18.41
C GLN A 16 -1.08 -15.21 17.64
N ALA A 17 -0.94 -15.35 16.32
CA ALA A 17 -0.21 -14.38 15.49
C ALA A 17 -0.81 -12.97 15.57
N ASN A 18 -2.14 -12.85 15.55
CA ASN A 18 -2.81 -11.56 15.68
C ASN A 18 -2.66 -10.96 17.08
N MET A 19 -2.76 -11.79 18.13
CA MET A 19 -2.60 -11.35 19.51
C MET A 19 -1.16 -10.90 19.79
N GLU A 20 -0.16 -11.63 19.30
CA GLU A 20 1.25 -11.25 19.41
C GLU A 20 1.53 -9.94 18.67
N MET A 21 1.01 -9.76 17.46
CA MET A 21 1.15 -8.52 16.71
C MET A 21 0.65 -7.32 17.54
N ILE A 22 -0.55 -7.40 18.11
CA ILE A 22 -1.10 -6.33 18.95
C ILE A 22 -0.25 -6.14 20.20
N GLN A 23 0.10 -7.22 20.89
CA GLN A 23 0.86 -7.16 22.14
C GLN A 23 2.21 -6.48 21.96
N PHE A 24 2.94 -6.81 20.89
CA PHE A 24 4.27 -6.25 20.63
C PHE A 24 4.23 -4.83 20.12
N TYR A 25 3.21 -4.46 19.32
CA TYR A 25 3.25 -3.22 18.56
C TYR A 25 2.23 -2.16 18.97
N ARG A 26 1.28 -2.44 19.88
CA ARG A 26 0.23 -1.48 20.28
C ARG A 26 0.75 -0.14 20.84
N ASN A 27 1.98 -0.11 21.33
CA ASN A 27 2.59 1.10 21.86
C ASN A 27 3.25 1.98 20.76
N HIS A 28 3.18 1.58 19.51
CA HIS A 28 3.69 2.39 18.39
C HIS A 28 2.58 3.32 17.86
N PRO A 29 2.72 4.66 18.04
CA PRO A 29 1.68 5.61 17.64
C PRO A 29 1.51 5.72 16.11
N SER A 30 2.49 5.28 15.34
CA SER A 30 2.42 5.25 13.88
C SER A 30 1.48 4.16 13.32
N ILE A 31 1.08 3.19 14.16
CA ILE A 31 0.10 2.18 13.76
C ILE A 31 -1.29 2.78 13.92
N ILE A 32 -2.03 2.88 12.82
CA ILE A 32 -3.37 3.47 12.79
C ILE A 32 -4.48 2.42 12.68
N PHE A 33 -4.19 1.25 12.17
CA PHE A 33 -5.10 0.09 12.15
C PHE A 33 -4.30 -1.21 12.07
N TRP A 34 -4.97 -2.33 12.39
CA TRP A 34 -4.41 -3.68 12.34
C TRP A 34 -4.85 -4.41 11.08
N SER A 35 -3.96 -5.18 10.46
CA SER A 35 -4.32 -6.07 9.35
C SER A 35 -4.37 -7.52 9.82
N MET A 36 -5.56 -8.11 9.80
CA MET A 36 -5.80 -9.42 10.39
C MET A 36 -5.22 -10.56 9.54
N ALA A 37 -5.35 -10.49 8.24
CA ALA A 37 -4.89 -11.56 7.35
C ALA A 37 -4.66 -11.04 5.93
N ASN A 38 -3.75 -11.72 5.21
CA ASN A 38 -3.47 -11.50 3.82
C ASN A 38 -4.22 -12.51 2.95
N GLU A 39 -4.84 -12.05 1.86
CA GLU A 39 -5.44 -12.85 0.78
C GLU A 39 -6.18 -14.10 1.26
N SER A 40 -7.15 -13.89 2.13
CA SER A 40 -7.89 -14.97 2.80
C SER A 40 -9.39 -14.81 2.60
N TYR A 41 -10.12 -15.92 2.66
CA TYR A 41 -11.58 -15.88 2.71
C TYR A 41 -12.05 -15.67 4.15
N TRP A 42 -12.99 -14.76 4.33
CA TRP A 42 -13.66 -14.58 5.61
C TRP A 42 -14.40 -15.86 6.01
N ASN A 43 -14.31 -16.22 7.27
CA ASN A 43 -14.95 -17.40 7.84
C ASN A 43 -15.20 -17.20 9.35
N LYS A 44 -15.85 -18.17 9.98
CA LYS A 44 -16.18 -18.12 11.41
C LYS A 44 -14.98 -18.03 12.33
N GLU A 45 -13.85 -18.58 11.93
CA GLU A 45 -12.60 -18.53 12.70
C GLU A 45 -12.05 -17.09 12.72
N PHE A 46 -12.09 -16.38 11.60
CA PHE A 46 -11.71 -14.97 11.56
C PHE A 46 -12.68 -14.09 12.34
N ALA A 47 -13.98 -14.36 12.30
CA ALA A 47 -14.97 -13.67 13.15
C ALA A 47 -14.71 -13.86 14.65
N GLN A 48 -14.18 -15.01 15.06
CA GLN A 48 -13.73 -15.20 16.45
C GLN A 48 -12.45 -14.41 16.77
N VAL A 49 -11.48 -14.38 15.86
CA VAL A 49 -10.26 -13.58 16.03
C VAL A 49 -10.58 -12.10 16.18
N GLU A 50 -11.53 -11.59 15.40
CA GLU A 50 -12.04 -10.21 15.49
C GLU A 50 -12.39 -9.82 16.94
N VAL A 51 -13.19 -10.62 17.61
CA VAL A 51 -13.63 -10.37 19.00
C VAL A 51 -12.42 -10.25 19.94
N TYR A 52 -11.41 -11.06 19.75
CA TYR A 52 -10.20 -10.99 20.59
C TYR A 52 -9.33 -9.76 20.26
N MET A 53 -9.22 -9.39 18.98
CA MET A 53 -8.47 -8.21 18.56
C MET A 53 -9.10 -6.93 19.10
N GLU A 54 -10.41 -6.78 18.96
CA GLU A 54 -11.16 -5.63 19.51
C GLU A 54 -11.01 -5.50 21.03
N LYS A 55 -11.02 -6.62 21.74
CA LYS A 55 -10.79 -6.63 23.19
C LYS A 55 -9.34 -6.28 23.55
N ALA A 56 -8.37 -6.70 22.75
CA ALA A 56 -6.96 -6.47 23.01
C ALA A 56 -6.53 -5.03 22.72
N ASP A 57 -7.09 -4.41 21.70
CA ASP A 57 -6.88 -2.99 21.37
C ASP A 57 -8.18 -2.35 20.83
N PRO A 58 -9.03 -1.81 21.72
CA PRO A 58 -10.25 -1.13 21.31
C PRO A 58 -10.02 0.27 20.72
N THR A 59 -8.76 0.72 20.65
CA THR A 59 -8.41 2.08 20.22
C THR A 59 -8.15 2.19 18.72
N ARG A 60 -7.91 1.06 18.04
CA ARG A 60 -7.59 0.99 16.61
C ARG A 60 -8.51 0.02 15.89
N PRO A 61 -9.06 0.45 14.75
CA PRO A 61 -9.81 -0.46 13.89
C PRO A 61 -8.89 -1.49 13.28
N PHE A 62 -9.48 -2.51 12.70
CA PHE A 62 -8.73 -3.48 11.91
C PHE A 62 -9.28 -3.58 10.48
N THR A 63 -8.47 -4.14 9.62
CA THR A 63 -8.82 -4.46 8.24
C THR A 63 -8.67 -5.94 7.99
N PHE A 64 -9.47 -6.45 7.08
CA PHE A 64 -9.33 -7.80 6.53
C PHE A 64 -9.26 -7.71 5.02
N HIS A 65 -8.39 -8.49 4.40
CA HIS A 65 -8.29 -8.52 2.95
C HIS A 65 -9.49 -9.27 2.37
N ASP A 66 -10.48 -8.51 1.91
CA ASP A 66 -11.78 -8.99 1.42
C ASP A 66 -11.73 -9.58 0.00
N GLN A 67 -10.56 -9.97 -0.44
CA GLN A 67 -10.31 -10.50 -1.75
C GLN A 67 -9.38 -11.69 -1.67
N ALA A 68 -9.84 -12.86 -2.05
CA ALA A 68 -8.96 -14.03 -2.08
C ALA A 68 -8.25 -14.20 -3.42
N TYR A 69 -8.90 -13.91 -4.54
CA TYR A 69 -8.33 -13.95 -5.89
C TYR A 69 -9.18 -13.04 -6.79
N GLY A 70 -8.58 -11.98 -7.30
CA GLY A 70 -9.17 -11.12 -8.31
C GLY A 70 -10.45 -10.37 -7.90
N GLY A 71 -10.29 -9.11 -7.55
CA GLY A 71 -11.37 -8.17 -7.26
C GLY A 71 -11.92 -8.23 -5.84
N PHE A 72 -12.46 -7.11 -5.41
CA PHE A 72 -13.14 -6.97 -4.14
C PHE A 72 -14.50 -7.67 -4.15
N ASN A 73 -14.74 -8.60 -3.27
CA ASN A 73 -15.97 -9.38 -3.18
C ASN A 73 -16.61 -9.39 -1.78
N ASN A 74 -16.01 -8.71 -0.83
CA ASN A 74 -16.47 -8.51 0.55
C ASN A 74 -16.76 -9.78 1.36
N GLN A 75 -16.79 -10.92 0.83
CA GLN A 75 -16.97 -12.28 1.39
C GLN A 75 -17.62 -12.40 2.79
N GLY A 76 -18.46 -11.44 3.17
CA GLY A 76 -19.11 -11.40 4.48
C GLY A 76 -18.21 -10.89 5.63
N SER A 77 -17.06 -10.33 5.34
CA SER A 77 -16.21 -9.70 6.35
C SER A 77 -16.94 -8.58 7.08
N THR A 78 -16.80 -8.56 8.39
CA THR A 78 -17.31 -7.53 9.31
C THR A 78 -16.24 -6.50 9.67
N ALA A 79 -15.02 -6.64 9.17
CA ALA A 79 -13.94 -5.70 9.42
C ALA A 79 -14.36 -4.25 9.12
N PRO A 80 -14.11 -3.30 10.02
CA PRO A 80 -14.54 -1.91 9.85
C PRO A 80 -13.86 -1.20 8.68
N ILE A 81 -12.71 -1.71 8.22
CA ILE A 81 -12.00 -1.20 7.05
C ILE A 81 -11.94 -2.31 6.01
N ALA A 82 -12.51 -2.04 4.83
CA ALA A 82 -12.39 -2.91 3.66
C ALA A 82 -10.96 -2.87 3.10
N ASN A 83 -10.53 -3.96 2.48
CA ASN A 83 -9.21 -4.07 1.91
C ASN A 83 -9.27 -4.74 0.54
N ILE A 84 -8.62 -4.14 -0.44
CA ILE A 84 -8.53 -4.67 -1.80
C ILE A 84 -7.07 -4.70 -2.25
N HIS A 85 -6.70 -5.73 -3.01
CA HIS A 85 -5.38 -5.81 -3.64
C HIS A 85 -5.49 -5.60 -5.16
N TYR A 86 -4.51 -4.95 -5.72
CA TYR A 86 -4.31 -4.73 -7.16
C TYR A 86 -5.54 -4.23 -7.94
N PRO A 87 -6.28 -3.23 -7.41
CA PRO A 87 -7.50 -2.77 -8.08
C PRO A 87 -7.22 -1.99 -9.38
N GLY A 88 -5.96 -1.68 -9.67
CA GLY A 88 -5.53 -0.88 -10.81
C GLY A 88 -6.00 0.58 -10.74
N PRO A 89 -5.79 1.36 -11.79
CA PRO A 89 -6.13 2.79 -11.83
C PRO A 89 -7.63 3.07 -11.65
N ASN A 90 -8.48 2.09 -11.95
CA ASN A 90 -9.93 2.18 -11.79
C ASN A 90 -10.46 1.67 -10.45
N GLY A 91 -9.60 1.27 -9.53
CA GLY A 91 -9.99 0.76 -8.21
C GLY A 91 -10.83 1.73 -7.39
N TYR A 92 -10.68 3.03 -7.62
CA TYR A 92 -11.51 4.06 -7.01
C TYR A 92 -13.01 3.88 -7.27
N LYS A 93 -13.41 3.29 -8.41
CA LYS A 93 -14.81 3.00 -8.73
C LYS A 93 -15.40 1.90 -7.84
N VAL A 94 -14.57 1.01 -7.33
CA VAL A 94 -14.95 -0.01 -6.34
C VAL A 94 -15.05 0.63 -4.97
N ALA A 95 -14.03 1.39 -4.58
CA ALA A 95 -13.98 2.09 -3.30
C ALA A 95 -15.13 3.09 -3.12
N ALA A 96 -15.49 3.84 -4.17
CA ALA A 96 -16.62 4.78 -4.15
C ALA A 96 -17.99 4.12 -3.93
N LYS A 97 -18.09 2.80 -4.09
CA LYS A 97 -19.31 2.00 -3.86
C LYS A 97 -19.25 1.19 -2.56
N SER A 98 -18.14 1.25 -1.84
CA SER A 98 -17.98 0.55 -0.58
C SER A 98 -18.89 1.15 0.48
N ASP A 99 -19.46 0.31 1.32
CA ASP A 99 -20.27 0.68 2.49
C ASP A 99 -19.43 1.11 3.70
N ARG A 100 -18.12 1.00 3.59
CA ARG A 100 -17.12 1.31 4.63
C ARG A 100 -15.82 1.83 4.03
N PRO A 101 -14.99 2.53 4.82
CA PRO A 101 -13.68 2.99 4.34
C PRO A 101 -12.86 1.83 3.76
N MET A 102 -12.05 2.12 2.74
CA MET A 102 -11.27 1.10 2.03
C MET A 102 -9.79 1.47 1.98
N THR A 103 -8.94 0.49 2.24
CA THR A 103 -7.49 0.57 1.98
C THR A 103 -7.11 -0.32 0.80
N TYR A 104 -6.08 0.07 0.06
CA TYR A 104 -5.45 -0.78 -0.95
C TYR A 104 -4.27 -1.47 -0.29
N GLY A 105 -4.51 -2.66 0.25
CA GLY A 105 -3.51 -3.41 1.01
C GLY A 105 -2.25 -3.71 0.22
N GLU A 106 -2.42 -3.97 -1.08
CA GLU A 106 -1.35 -4.08 -2.05
C GLU A 106 -1.78 -3.45 -3.38
N TYR A 107 -0.94 -2.63 -3.99
CA TYR A 107 -1.21 -2.07 -5.30
C TYR A 107 0.07 -1.75 -6.07
N CYS A 108 -0.05 -1.52 -7.36
CA CYS A 108 1.08 -1.25 -8.25
C CYS A 108 2.18 -2.31 -8.18
N HIS A 109 1.80 -3.60 -8.09
CA HIS A 109 2.73 -4.68 -8.36
C HIS A 109 2.98 -4.73 -9.86
N LEU A 110 4.04 -4.07 -10.28
CA LEU A 110 4.45 -4.17 -11.67
C LEU A 110 5.16 -5.51 -11.85
N ASN A 111 4.65 -6.32 -12.77
CA ASN A 111 5.22 -7.62 -13.11
C ASN A 111 6.53 -7.44 -13.91
N VAL A 112 7.48 -6.84 -13.25
CA VAL A 112 8.76 -6.47 -13.87
C VAL A 112 9.88 -7.41 -13.45
N TYR A 113 9.64 -8.30 -12.49
CA TYR A 113 10.59 -9.30 -12.09
C TYR A 113 10.83 -10.32 -13.22
N ASN A 114 12.08 -10.75 -13.37
CA ASN A 114 12.55 -11.65 -14.41
C ASN A 114 12.53 -11.07 -15.85
N ARG A 115 12.39 -9.77 -15.99
CA ARG A 115 12.55 -9.12 -17.29
C ARG A 115 13.90 -8.44 -17.37
N SER A 116 14.77 -8.93 -18.24
CA SER A 116 16.08 -8.33 -18.48
C SER A 116 15.97 -6.90 -19.03
N GLU A 117 14.88 -6.59 -19.72
CA GLU A 117 14.57 -5.28 -20.29
C GLU A 117 14.56 -4.17 -19.24
N LEU A 118 14.13 -4.47 -18.02
CA LEU A 118 14.13 -3.50 -16.92
C LEU A 118 15.54 -3.07 -16.49
N VAL A 119 16.50 -3.94 -16.72
CA VAL A 119 17.89 -3.63 -16.42
C VAL A 119 18.55 -2.93 -17.60
N THR A 120 18.14 -3.26 -18.82
CA THR A 120 18.79 -2.81 -20.06
C THR A 120 18.09 -1.62 -20.71
N ASP A 121 16.79 -1.42 -20.47
CA ASP A 121 16.01 -0.30 -21.00
C ASP A 121 15.52 0.64 -19.88
N PRO A 122 16.18 1.79 -19.69
CA PRO A 122 15.76 2.76 -18.67
C PRO A 122 14.34 3.30 -18.88
N GLY A 123 13.83 3.26 -20.12
CA GLY A 123 12.47 3.73 -20.44
C GLY A 123 11.35 2.91 -19.80
N ILE A 124 11.57 1.59 -19.67
CA ILE A 124 10.60 0.69 -19.02
C ILE A 124 10.41 1.03 -17.53
N ARG A 125 11.39 1.61 -16.90
CA ARG A 125 11.32 1.97 -15.48
C ARG A 125 10.31 3.08 -15.21
N SER A 126 10.00 3.91 -16.21
CA SER A 126 8.95 4.92 -16.13
C SER A 126 7.54 4.32 -16.08
N ASP A 127 7.37 3.03 -16.34
CA ASP A 127 6.08 2.34 -16.21
C ASP A 127 5.52 2.40 -14.79
N TRP A 128 6.37 2.51 -13.78
CA TRP A 128 5.94 2.77 -12.42
C TRP A 128 5.18 4.09 -12.31
N ALA A 129 5.68 5.15 -12.92
CA ALA A 129 5.00 6.45 -12.92
C ALA A 129 3.66 6.37 -13.66
N LEU A 130 3.60 5.67 -14.79
CA LEU A 130 2.38 5.50 -15.58
C LEU A 130 1.28 4.73 -14.84
N ALA A 131 1.64 3.75 -14.03
CA ALA A 131 0.69 2.97 -13.25
C ALA A 131 0.35 3.63 -11.90
N LEU A 132 1.37 4.13 -11.20
CA LEU A 132 1.24 4.66 -9.85
C LEU A 132 0.55 6.03 -9.82
N ALA A 133 0.94 6.94 -10.72
CA ALA A 133 0.44 8.31 -10.68
C ALA A 133 -1.09 8.39 -10.78
N PRO A 134 -1.75 7.79 -11.80
CA PRO A 134 -3.21 7.83 -11.88
C PRO A 134 -3.90 7.06 -10.76
N THR A 135 -3.29 5.96 -10.27
CA THR A 135 -3.85 5.21 -9.14
C THR A 135 -3.85 6.06 -7.88
N TRP A 136 -2.71 6.67 -7.55
CA TRP A 136 -2.56 7.52 -6.37
C TRP A 136 -3.47 8.75 -6.44
N ASP A 137 -3.53 9.41 -7.59
CA ASP A 137 -4.35 10.60 -7.77
C ASP A 137 -5.86 10.29 -7.61
N ASN A 138 -6.31 9.17 -8.14
CA ASN A 138 -7.68 8.70 -7.97
C ASN A 138 -7.97 8.28 -6.51
N MET A 139 -7.02 7.62 -5.82
CA MET A 139 -7.15 7.31 -4.40
C MET A 139 -7.34 8.57 -3.57
N TYR A 140 -6.47 9.56 -3.78
CA TYR A 140 -6.50 10.83 -3.06
C TYR A 140 -7.83 11.59 -3.24
N LYS A 141 -8.39 11.56 -4.46
CA LYS A 141 -9.64 12.26 -4.80
C LYS A 141 -10.91 11.51 -4.40
N THR A 142 -10.82 10.26 -3.99
CA THR A 142 -12.01 9.43 -3.72
C THR A 142 -12.31 9.41 -2.22
N PRO A 143 -13.44 9.97 -1.77
CA PRO A 143 -13.85 9.89 -0.38
C PRO A 143 -13.94 8.43 0.10
N GLY A 144 -13.49 8.18 1.33
CA GLY A 144 -13.51 6.83 1.94
C GLY A 144 -12.29 5.97 1.58
N VAL A 145 -11.43 6.38 0.65
CA VAL A 145 -10.15 5.72 0.44
C VAL A 145 -9.12 6.22 1.46
N LEU A 146 -8.56 5.29 2.22
CA LEU A 146 -7.61 5.59 3.30
C LEU A 146 -6.14 5.62 2.85
N GLY A 147 -5.88 5.23 1.61
CA GLY A 147 -4.53 5.06 1.09
C GLY A 147 -4.21 3.59 0.84
N GLY A 148 -2.94 3.24 0.79
CA GLY A 148 -2.53 1.86 0.55
C GLY A 148 -1.02 1.66 0.58
N SER A 149 -0.62 0.41 0.34
CA SER A 149 0.78 -0.01 0.31
C SER A 149 1.13 -0.54 -1.08
N ILE A 150 2.15 0.03 -1.70
CA ILE A 150 2.66 -0.56 -2.94
C ILE A 150 3.24 -1.95 -2.65
N TRP A 151 3.13 -2.86 -3.59
CA TRP A 151 3.84 -4.12 -3.53
C TRP A 151 4.98 -4.17 -4.56
N SER A 152 6.20 -4.06 -4.07
CA SER A 152 6.52 -3.78 -2.69
C SER A 152 7.43 -2.55 -2.59
N GLY A 153 7.74 -2.13 -1.38
CA GLY A 153 8.64 -1.00 -1.16
C GLY A 153 10.13 -1.32 -1.41
N ILE A 154 10.49 -2.59 -1.39
CA ILE A 154 11.87 -3.08 -1.53
C ILE A 154 11.86 -4.36 -2.36
N ASP A 155 12.89 -4.57 -3.17
CA ASP A 155 13.07 -5.83 -3.87
C ASP A 155 13.06 -7.01 -2.89
N ASP A 156 12.30 -8.04 -3.21
CA ASP A 156 12.19 -9.25 -2.42
C ASP A 156 13.38 -10.17 -2.71
N ILE A 157 14.56 -9.74 -2.28
CA ILE A 157 15.84 -10.44 -2.45
C ILE A 157 16.50 -10.59 -1.10
N PHE A 158 16.88 -11.82 -0.77
CA PHE A 158 17.54 -12.18 0.48
C PHE A 158 18.94 -12.71 0.21
N GLN A 159 19.91 -12.23 0.98
CA GLN A 159 21.24 -12.80 0.97
C GLN A 159 21.33 -13.95 1.98
N MET A 160 21.75 -15.09 1.48
CA MET A 160 21.99 -16.27 2.32
C MET A 160 23.39 -16.23 2.93
N PRO A 161 23.64 -16.93 4.07
CA PRO A 161 24.93 -16.96 4.74
C PRO A 161 26.08 -17.50 3.85
N ASN A 162 25.77 -18.31 2.85
CA ASN A 162 26.73 -18.86 1.87
C ASN A 162 27.08 -17.87 0.72
N GLY A 163 26.50 -16.67 0.74
CA GLY A 163 26.68 -15.66 -0.29
C GLY A 163 25.70 -15.70 -1.46
N ASP A 164 24.82 -16.69 -1.52
CA ASP A 164 23.79 -16.75 -2.54
C ASP A 164 22.73 -15.68 -2.32
N ALA A 165 22.13 -15.18 -3.39
CA ALA A 165 20.96 -14.32 -3.34
C ALA A 165 19.75 -15.11 -3.82
N VAL A 166 18.69 -15.12 -3.01
CA VAL A 166 17.42 -15.77 -3.31
C VAL A 166 16.27 -14.79 -3.14
N GLY A 167 15.20 -14.97 -3.89
CA GLY A 167 14.03 -14.13 -3.77
C GLY A 167 13.11 -14.26 -4.97
N TYR A 168 12.01 -13.47 -4.92
CA TYR A 168 11.00 -13.50 -5.96
C TYR A 168 11.28 -12.52 -7.10
N GLY A 169 11.86 -11.37 -6.81
CA GLY A 169 12.24 -10.47 -7.87
C GLY A 169 12.44 -9.00 -7.49
N PRO A 170 12.93 -8.21 -8.46
CA PRO A 170 13.28 -6.80 -8.29
C PRO A 170 12.08 -5.87 -8.53
N TRP A 171 11.02 -6.02 -7.78
CA TRP A 171 9.77 -5.27 -7.94
C TRP A 171 9.62 -4.03 -7.06
N GLY A 172 10.57 -3.76 -6.19
CA GLY A 172 10.57 -2.56 -5.35
C GLY A 172 11.26 -1.36 -6.00
N PRO A 173 10.99 -0.13 -5.56
CA PRO A 173 11.74 1.07 -5.94
C PRO A 173 13.10 1.15 -5.24
N ILE A 174 13.34 0.32 -4.27
CA ILE A 174 14.59 0.17 -3.52
C ILE A 174 15.06 -1.27 -3.69
N ASP A 175 16.33 -1.46 -4.02
CA ASP A 175 16.88 -2.79 -4.19
C ASP A 175 17.07 -3.54 -2.83
N GLY A 176 17.41 -4.82 -2.90
CA GLY A 176 17.62 -5.65 -1.73
C GLY A 176 18.77 -5.19 -0.82
N TRP A 177 19.67 -4.36 -1.32
CA TRP A 177 20.76 -3.73 -0.56
C TRP A 177 20.41 -2.32 -0.07
N ARG A 178 19.16 -1.90 -0.17
CA ARG A 178 18.62 -0.61 0.28
C ARG A 178 19.08 0.59 -0.54
N ARG A 179 19.45 0.39 -1.80
CA ARG A 179 19.81 1.47 -2.70
C ARG A 179 18.59 1.91 -3.52
N PRO A 180 18.36 3.23 -3.67
CA PRO A 180 17.29 3.72 -4.54
C PRO A 180 17.52 3.30 -5.99
N LYS A 181 16.49 2.79 -6.64
CA LYS A 181 16.44 2.55 -8.08
C LYS A 181 15.83 3.78 -8.79
N PRO A 182 15.94 3.91 -10.12
CA PRO A 182 15.36 5.06 -10.83
C PRO A 182 13.90 5.33 -10.51
N GLU A 183 13.08 4.30 -10.39
CA GLU A 183 11.66 4.36 -10.05
C GLU A 183 11.37 4.96 -8.65
N TYR A 184 12.35 4.96 -7.77
CA TYR A 184 12.23 5.62 -6.47
C TYR A 184 11.97 7.13 -6.59
N TRP A 185 12.55 7.76 -7.58
CA TRP A 185 12.40 9.20 -7.79
C TRP A 185 11.03 9.54 -8.34
N ASP A 186 10.46 8.68 -9.20
CA ASP A 186 9.07 8.80 -9.65
C ASP A 186 8.11 8.69 -8.48
N MET A 187 8.30 7.70 -7.61
CA MET A 187 7.49 7.56 -6.41
C MET A 187 7.59 8.76 -5.48
N LYS A 188 8.80 9.25 -5.23
CA LYS A 188 9.02 10.44 -4.40
C LYS A 188 8.24 11.64 -4.94
N LYS A 189 8.22 11.83 -6.25
CA LYS A 189 7.45 12.88 -6.91
C LYS A 189 5.94 12.63 -6.79
N ILE A 190 5.49 11.42 -7.05
CA ILE A 190 4.06 11.05 -7.04
C ILE A 190 3.46 11.17 -5.63
N TYR A 191 4.19 10.78 -4.60
CA TYR A 191 3.73 10.90 -3.22
C TYR A 191 4.00 12.26 -2.58
N SER A 192 4.65 13.18 -3.27
CA SER A 192 4.86 14.53 -2.74
C SER A 192 3.51 15.18 -2.40
N PRO A 193 3.33 15.69 -1.18
CA PRO A 193 2.11 16.43 -0.83
C PRO A 193 2.08 17.83 -1.39
N VAL A 194 3.20 18.33 -1.93
CA VAL A 194 3.25 19.58 -2.67
C VAL A 194 3.29 19.29 -4.15
N ARG A 195 2.27 19.72 -4.88
CA ARG A 195 2.15 19.53 -6.32
C ARG A 195 2.36 20.83 -7.06
N VAL A 196 3.26 20.83 -8.04
CA VAL A 196 3.36 21.91 -9.01
C VAL A 196 2.28 21.66 -10.06
N THR A 197 1.35 22.61 -10.20
CA THR A 197 0.23 22.53 -11.15
C THR A 197 0.45 23.33 -12.41
N THR A 198 1.45 24.20 -12.41
CA THR A 198 1.87 24.96 -13.62
C THR A 198 2.43 23.99 -14.67
N GLU A 199 1.78 23.92 -15.83
CA GLU A 199 2.15 22.97 -16.91
C GLU A 199 3.36 23.45 -17.70
N ALA A 200 3.48 24.78 -17.93
CA ALA A 200 4.59 25.35 -18.69
C ALA A 200 4.96 26.73 -18.16
N LEU A 201 6.23 27.04 -18.21
CA LEU A 201 6.77 28.35 -17.89
C LEU A 201 7.40 28.98 -19.15
N SER A 202 7.10 30.25 -19.38
CA SER A 202 7.79 31.04 -20.40
C SER A 202 8.84 31.92 -19.75
N PRO A 203 9.97 32.19 -20.42
CA PRO A 203 10.97 33.11 -19.90
C PRO A 203 10.34 34.50 -19.60
N ALA A 204 10.50 34.96 -18.37
CA ALA A 204 9.98 36.25 -17.92
C ALA A 204 10.85 36.77 -16.78
N ASN A 205 10.69 38.06 -16.44
CA ASN A 205 11.39 38.68 -15.32
C ASN A 205 10.85 38.15 -13.97
N GLU A 206 9.61 37.71 -13.95
CA GLU A 206 8.94 37.10 -12.81
C GLU A 206 8.29 35.80 -13.27
N LEU A 207 8.52 34.72 -12.52
CA LEU A 207 7.91 33.41 -12.77
C LEU A 207 6.89 33.12 -11.69
N VAL A 208 5.66 32.84 -12.11
CA VAL A 208 4.58 32.44 -11.21
C VAL A 208 4.40 30.93 -11.33
N ILE A 209 4.47 30.25 -10.19
CA ILE A 209 4.32 28.79 -10.09
C ILE A 209 3.17 28.49 -9.16
N ASP A 210 2.13 27.84 -9.69
CA ASP A 210 0.98 27.42 -8.92
C ASP A 210 1.28 26.11 -8.19
N LEU A 211 0.92 26.05 -6.92
CA LEU A 211 1.12 24.90 -6.05
C LEU A 211 -0.21 24.43 -5.47
N GLU A 212 -0.45 23.12 -5.52
CA GLU A 212 -1.52 22.44 -4.79
C GLU A 212 -0.97 21.87 -3.49
N ASN A 213 -1.62 22.19 -2.37
CA ASN A 213 -1.30 21.61 -1.06
C ASN A 213 -2.14 20.35 -0.81
N ARG A 214 -1.49 19.19 -0.68
CA ARG A 214 -2.10 17.91 -0.31
C ARG A 214 -1.76 17.48 1.12
N TYR A 215 -1.11 18.32 1.91
CA TYR A 215 -0.98 18.07 3.34
C TYR A 215 -2.33 18.20 4.03
N THR A 216 -2.58 17.34 5.01
CA THR A 216 -3.81 17.40 5.81
C THR A 216 -3.71 18.45 6.93
N TYR A 217 -2.51 18.65 7.49
CA TYR A 217 -2.30 19.44 8.71
C TYR A 217 -1.21 20.52 8.59
N THR A 218 -0.53 20.63 7.44
CA THR A 218 0.57 21.57 7.22
C THR A 218 0.19 22.58 6.16
N ASN A 219 0.33 23.86 6.46
CA ASN A 219 0.20 24.93 5.46
C ASN A 219 1.51 25.09 4.69
N LEU A 220 1.44 25.53 3.43
CA LEU A 220 2.64 25.72 2.62
C LEU A 220 3.50 26.91 3.08
N ASP A 221 2.95 27.87 3.80
CA ASP A 221 3.69 28.98 4.42
C ASP A 221 4.61 28.55 5.58
N GLU A 222 4.36 27.34 6.13
CA GLU A 222 5.24 26.71 7.13
C GLU A 222 6.49 26.06 6.51
N LEU A 223 6.54 25.96 5.18
CA LEU A 223 7.59 25.27 4.46
C LEU A 223 8.62 26.25 3.90
N ARG A 224 9.88 25.83 3.91
CA ARG A 224 10.96 26.53 3.22
C ARG A 224 11.05 26.05 1.79
N ILE A 225 10.89 26.95 0.83
CA ILE A 225 11.11 26.70 -0.59
C ILE A 225 12.57 27.04 -0.93
N THR A 226 13.22 26.13 -1.66
CA THR A 226 14.56 26.35 -2.23
C THR A 226 14.52 25.96 -3.70
N TRP A 227 15.27 26.70 -4.54
CA TRP A 227 15.38 26.47 -5.97
C TRP A 227 16.85 26.52 -6.44
#